data_70248dbb78f5bedbdd5e5e3517856060
#
_entry.id   70248dbb78f5bedbdd5e5e3517856060
#
_cell.length_a   1.000
_cell.length_b   1.000
_cell.length_c   1.000
_cell.angle_alpha   90.00
_cell.angle_beta   90.00
_cell.angle_gamma   90.00
#
_symmetry.space_group_name_H-M   'P 1'
#
loop_
_entity.id
_entity.type
_entity.pdbx_description
1 polymer ?
#
loop_
_entity_poly.entity_id
_entity_poly.type
_entity_poly.pdbx_seq_one_letter_code
_entity_poly.pdbx_strand_id
1 'polypeptide(L)'
;VVAAAAYIRGVDLYFKRSCSTFRNGVFPAEVRAKIRPLGFNYHVTCPENPINPVPVEIKSLRKRLIALLRPRPAEEGEYFTVEKFECGAGRRVAAKRLKILFLTRLWEGEQNRAINAMRIAIMRALGERYPRNFTGGVTDTPLARALCPELIVAEKYTDRARYLRLMRRSDICIGSTGLWDSIGWKTGEYVAAARAVVNERFVYEVPGGFRV
;
A
#
# COMPACT_ATOMS: atom_id res chain seq x y z
N VAL A 1 -15.00 -6.55 -21.44
CA VAL A 1 -13.96 -6.90 -22.42
C VAL A 1 -14.08 -6.01 -23.65
N VAL A 2 -15.26 -5.91 -24.30
CA VAL A 2 -15.46 -5.16 -25.56
C VAL A 2 -15.12 -3.66 -25.40
N ALA A 3 -15.68 -2.98 -24.39
CA ALA A 3 -15.41 -1.56 -24.15
C ALA A 3 -13.92 -1.28 -23.84
N ALA A 4 -13.27 -2.14 -23.08
CA ALA A 4 -11.84 -2.02 -22.80
C ALA A 4 -10.99 -2.22 -24.07
N ALA A 5 -11.34 -3.16 -24.94
CA ALA A 5 -10.63 -3.38 -26.19
C ALA A 5 -10.75 -2.16 -27.13
N ALA A 6 -11.94 -1.56 -27.23
CA ALA A 6 -12.16 -0.35 -28.03
C ALA A 6 -11.28 0.82 -27.54
N TYR A 7 -11.24 1.02 -26.22
CA TYR A 7 -10.39 2.05 -25.62
C TYR A 7 -8.89 1.82 -25.93
N ILE A 8 -8.40 0.58 -25.73
CA ILE A 8 -6.99 0.23 -25.93
C ILE A 8 -6.59 0.38 -27.41
N ARG A 9 -7.51 0.14 -28.36
CA ARG A 9 -7.22 0.40 -29.79
C ARG A 9 -6.89 1.85 -30.09
N GLY A 10 -7.51 2.78 -29.37
CA GLY A 10 -7.33 4.22 -29.56
C GLY A 10 -6.06 4.82 -28.98
N VAL A 11 -5.20 4.04 -28.31
CA VAL A 11 -3.96 4.50 -27.71
C VAL A 11 -2.75 3.72 -28.25
N ASP A 12 -1.55 4.29 -28.17
CA ASP A 12 -0.33 3.62 -28.62
C ASP A 12 0.11 2.53 -27.62
N LEU A 13 0.07 2.83 -26.32
CA LEU A 13 0.39 1.92 -25.25
C LEU A 13 -0.64 2.03 -24.13
N TYR A 14 -0.93 0.91 -23.47
CA TYR A 14 -1.82 0.83 -22.33
C TYR A 14 -1.11 0.15 -21.15
N PHE A 15 -0.76 0.93 -20.13
CA PHE A 15 -0.16 0.42 -18.91
C PHE A 15 -1.24 -0.09 -17.95
N LYS A 16 -1.26 -1.40 -17.75
CA LYS A 16 -2.27 -2.09 -16.95
C LYS A 16 -1.73 -2.46 -15.57
N ARG A 17 -2.39 -1.98 -14.52
CA ARG A 17 -2.02 -2.28 -13.14
C ARG A 17 -2.10 -3.79 -12.82
N SER A 18 -3.21 -4.42 -13.17
CA SER A 18 -3.42 -5.86 -12.99
C SER A 18 -3.11 -6.56 -14.32
N CYS A 19 -1.86 -6.50 -14.77
CA CYS A 19 -1.39 -7.10 -16.01
C CYS A 19 -1.10 -8.58 -15.80
N SER A 20 -1.65 -9.42 -16.68
CA SER A 20 -1.35 -10.84 -16.75
C SER A 20 -1.46 -11.26 -18.18
N THR A 21 -0.39 -11.78 -18.76
CA THR A 21 -0.37 -12.29 -20.15
C THR A 21 -1.45 -13.34 -20.34
N PHE A 22 -1.64 -14.24 -19.38
CA PHE A 22 -2.70 -15.25 -19.43
C PHE A 22 -4.11 -14.63 -19.47
N ARG A 23 -4.41 -13.76 -18.48
CA ARG A 23 -5.73 -13.10 -18.40
C ARG A 23 -5.99 -12.12 -19.55
N ASN A 24 -4.95 -11.56 -20.16
CA ASN A 24 -5.06 -10.70 -21.33
C ASN A 24 -5.35 -11.48 -22.60
N GLY A 25 -5.24 -12.81 -22.60
CA GLY A 25 -5.54 -13.69 -23.74
C GLY A 25 -6.95 -13.52 -24.31
N VAL A 26 -7.90 -12.98 -23.55
CA VAL A 26 -9.25 -12.65 -24.00
C VAL A 26 -9.32 -11.50 -25.01
N PHE A 27 -8.24 -10.70 -25.14
CA PHE A 27 -8.18 -9.60 -26.09
C PHE A 27 -7.58 -10.05 -27.43
N PRO A 28 -7.98 -9.41 -28.55
CA PRO A 28 -7.36 -9.61 -29.86
C PRO A 28 -5.85 -9.33 -29.85
N ALA A 29 -5.10 -9.93 -30.77
CA ALA A 29 -3.63 -9.85 -30.78
C ALA A 29 -3.11 -8.39 -30.86
N GLU A 30 -3.75 -7.56 -31.69
CA GLU A 30 -3.39 -6.15 -31.86
C GLU A 30 -3.63 -5.32 -30.59
N VAL A 31 -4.61 -5.70 -29.77
CA VAL A 31 -4.88 -5.05 -28.48
C VAL A 31 -3.85 -5.52 -27.44
N ARG A 32 -3.56 -6.83 -27.41
CA ARG A 32 -2.55 -7.38 -26.48
C ARG A 32 -1.18 -6.77 -26.70
N ALA A 33 -0.81 -6.53 -27.96
CA ALA A 33 0.48 -5.93 -28.33
C ALA A 33 0.69 -4.54 -27.73
N LYS A 34 -0.37 -3.84 -27.36
CA LYS A 34 -0.31 -2.51 -26.73
C LYS A 34 -0.26 -2.55 -25.20
N ILE A 35 -0.61 -3.69 -24.58
CA ILE A 35 -0.69 -3.80 -23.13
C ILE A 35 0.70 -3.99 -22.54
N ARG A 36 1.03 -3.22 -21.51
CA ARG A 36 2.26 -3.32 -20.72
C ARG A 36 1.91 -3.38 -19.23
N PRO A 37 2.67 -4.09 -18.40
CA PRO A 37 2.50 -4.03 -16.97
C PRO A 37 2.87 -2.65 -16.44
N LEU A 38 1.99 -2.05 -15.62
CA LEU A 38 2.28 -0.80 -14.93
C LEU A 38 3.30 -1.01 -13.80
N GLY A 39 3.29 -2.18 -13.18
CA GLY A 39 4.12 -2.48 -12.03
C GLY A 39 3.53 -2.00 -10.71
N PHE A 40 4.41 -1.73 -9.76
CA PHE A 40 3.99 -1.19 -8.47
C PHE A 40 3.44 0.21 -8.61
N ASN A 41 2.32 0.46 -7.96
CA ASN A 41 1.76 1.79 -7.83
C ASN A 41 1.39 2.04 -6.36
N TYR A 42 1.54 3.27 -5.92
CA TYR A 42 1.20 3.74 -4.58
C TYR A 42 0.82 5.22 -4.63
N HIS A 43 0.22 5.71 -3.58
CA HIS A 43 -0.20 7.11 -3.49
C HIS A 43 1.02 8.02 -3.29
N VAL A 44 1.55 8.50 -4.39
CA VAL A 44 2.72 9.39 -4.44
C VAL A 44 2.48 10.47 -5.47
N THR A 45 3.07 11.62 -5.26
CA THR A 45 3.04 12.75 -6.18
C THR A 45 4.43 13.39 -6.32
N CYS A 46 4.56 14.35 -7.22
CA CYS A 46 5.69 15.25 -7.29
C CYS A 46 5.23 16.69 -7.04
N PRO A 47 6.12 17.61 -6.64
CA PRO A 47 5.77 19.00 -6.36
C PRO A 47 5.12 19.70 -7.55
N GLU A 48 5.54 19.35 -8.77
CA GLU A 48 5.10 19.96 -10.02
C GLU A 48 3.76 19.41 -10.53
N ASN A 49 3.16 18.44 -9.85
CA ASN A 49 1.89 17.87 -10.27
C ASN A 49 0.76 18.91 -10.13
N PRO A 50 0.12 19.33 -11.24
CA PRO A 50 -0.91 20.37 -11.21
C PRO A 50 -2.20 19.92 -10.48
N ILE A 51 -2.37 18.63 -10.26
CA ILE A 51 -3.52 18.06 -9.54
C ILE A 51 -3.29 18.04 -8.03
N ASN A 52 -2.09 18.36 -7.56
CA ASN A 52 -1.83 18.45 -6.13
C ASN A 52 -2.81 19.46 -5.50
N PRO A 53 -3.47 19.11 -4.38
CA PRO A 53 -4.25 20.10 -3.67
C PRO A 53 -3.31 21.24 -3.27
N VAL A 54 -3.61 22.44 -3.77
CA VAL A 54 -2.89 23.65 -3.39
C VAL A 54 -3.05 23.79 -1.87
N PRO A 55 -1.95 23.95 -1.11
CA PRO A 55 -2.07 24.19 0.32
C PRO A 55 -2.99 25.39 0.51
N VAL A 56 -4.10 25.21 1.22
CA VAL A 56 -5.00 26.33 1.55
C VAL A 56 -4.15 27.30 2.36
N GLU A 57 -3.80 28.45 1.76
CA GLU A 57 -3.13 29.53 2.48
C GLU A 57 -4.01 29.96 3.65
N ILE A 58 -3.60 29.55 4.84
CA ILE A 58 -4.30 29.95 6.06
C ILE A 58 -3.94 31.42 6.30
N LYS A 59 -4.72 32.33 5.73
CA LYS A 59 -4.52 33.79 5.81
C LYS A 59 -4.69 34.36 7.23
N SER A 60 -5.23 33.57 8.16
CA SER A 60 -5.48 34.02 9.55
C SER A 60 -4.44 33.46 10.50
N LEU A 61 -3.69 34.34 11.19
CA LEU A 61 -2.71 33.99 12.23
C LEU A 61 -3.31 33.08 13.30
N ARG A 62 -4.57 33.33 13.70
CA ARG A 62 -5.30 32.50 14.66
C ARG A 62 -5.51 31.08 14.19
N LYS A 63 -5.84 30.88 12.90
CA LYS A 63 -5.96 29.54 12.29
C LYS A 63 -4.61 28.85 12.16
N ARG A 64 -3.53 29.59 11.90
CA ARG A 64 -2.14 29.04 11.90
C ARG A 64 -1.75 28.52 13.28
N LEU A 65 -2.05 29.29 14.33
CA LEU A 65 -1.78 28.88 15.72
C LEU A 65 -2.57 27.63 16.12
N ILE A 66 -3.86 27.58 15.76
CA ILE A 66 -4.71 26.41 16.01
C ILE A 66 -4.21 25.18 15.21
N ALA A 67 -3.74 25.36 13.99
CA ALA A 67 -3.17 24.27 13.18
C ALA A 67 -1.84 23.72 13.74
N LEU A 68 -1.05 24.59 14.41
CA LEU A 68 0.17 24.17 15.13
C LEU A 68 -0.17 23.39 16.41
N LEU A 69 -1.21 23.78 17.12
CA LEU A 69 -1.63 23.16 18.38
C LEU A 69 -2.48 21.90 18.17
N ARG A 70 -3.15 21.80 17.04
CA ARG A 70 -3.92 20.62 16.61
C ARG A 70 -3.48 20.25 15.21
N PRO A 71 -2.42 19.44 15.05
CA PRO A 71 -2.07 18.91 13.75
C PRO A 71 -3.31 18.15 13.22
N ARG A 72 -3.91 18.67 12.14
CA ARG A 72 -4.98 17.94 11.46
C ARG A 72 -4.44 16.59 11.04
N PRO A 73 -5.22 15.50 11.22
CA PRO A 73 -4.95 14.29 10.48
C PRO A 73 -4.89 14.69 9.01
N ALA A 74 -3.94 14.11 8.27
CA ALA A 74 -3.82 14.32 6.83
C ALA A 74 -5.19 14.08 6.21
N GLU A 75 -5.80 15.13 5.63
CA GLU A 75 -7.11 15.02 4.98
C GLU A 75 -7.01 13.97 3.88
N GLU A 76 -8.08 13.23 3.65
CA GLU A 76 -8.22 12.37 2.48
C GLU A 76 -7.90 13.20 1.24
N GLY A 77 -6.75 12.94 0.61
CA GLY A 77 -6.24 13.74 -0.52
C GLY A 77 -4.85 14.30 -0.34
N GLU A 78 -4.22 14.21 0.83
CA GLU A 78 -2.83 14.61 0.97
C GLU A 78 -1.93 13.58 0.28
N TYR A 79 -1.43 13.95 -0.89
CA TYR A 79 -0.42 13.16 -1.60
C TYR A 79 0.95 13.44 -1.01
N PHE A 80 1.68 12.37 -0.70
CA PHE A 80 3.05 12.48 -0.23
C PHE A 80 4.01 12.41 -1.41
N THR A 81 5.03 13.25 -1.41
CA THR A 81 6.08 13.22 -2.43
C THR A 81 6.98 11.99 -2.25
N VAL A 82 7.73 11.65 -3.30
CA VAL A 82 8.63 10.47 -3.34
C VAL A 82 9.58 10.45 -2.16
N GLU A 83 10.14 11.60 -1.79
CA GLU A 83 11.13 11.74 -0.71
C GLU A 83 10.57 11.33 0.66
N LYS A 84 9.25 11.41 0.84
CA LYS A 84 8.61 10.96 2.08
C LYS A 84 8.57 9.43 2.22
N PHE A 85 8.64 8.71 1.10
CA PHE A 85 8.69 7.24 1.09
C PHE A 85 10.13 6.75 1.11
N GLU A 86 11.00 7.35 0.31
CA GLU A 86 12.37 6.88 0.17
C GLU A 86 13.15 6.95 1.48
N CYS A 87 13.76 5.84 1.82
CA CYS A 87 14.81 5.81 2.81
C CYS A 87 16.11 5.65 2.04
N GLY A 88 16.99 6.64 2.10
CA GLY A 88 18.27 6.60 1.39
C GLY A 88 18.96 5.24 1.53
N ALA A 89 19.51 4.76 0.41
CA ALA A 89 20.28 3.53 0.33
C ALA A 89 21.49 3.63 1.24
N GLY A 90 21.44 3.15 2.45
CA GLY A 90 22.61 3.24 3.35
C GLY A 90 22.29 2.96 4.80
N ARG A 91 21.02 2.83 5.15
CA ARG A 91 20.69 2.36 6.47
C ARG A 91 20.99 0.86 6.57
N ARG A 92 22.26 0.54 6.77
CA ARG A 92 22.64 -0.81 7.19
C ARG A 92 21.81 -1.15 8.41
N VAL A 93 21.09 -2.24 8.35
CA VAL A 93 20.40 -2.82 9.49
C VAL A 93 21.48 -3.40 10.41
N ALA A 94 22.13 -2.53 11.17
CA ALA A 94 22.95 -2.94 12.30
C ALA A 94 22.07 -3.29 13.52
N ALA A 95 20.82 -3.70 13.25
CA ALA A 95 19.87 -3.92 14.31
C ALA A 95 20.13 -5.29 14.94
N LYS A 96 20.48 -5.31 16.20
CA LYS A 96 20.46 -6.53 17.04
C LYS A 96 19.08 -7.21 17.04
N ARG A 97 18.04 -6.52 16.60
CA ARG A 97 16.65 -7.02 16.50
C ARG A 97 15.96 -6.41 15.28
N LEU A 98 15.57 -7.25 14.36
CA LEU A 98 14.77 -6.86 13.19
C LEU A 98 13.36 -6.44 13.62
N LYS A 99 12.82 -5.38 13.03
CA LYS A 99 11.46 -4.90 13.23
C LYS A 99 10.58 -5.34 12.08
N ILE A 100 9.46 -5.96 12.40
CA ILE A 100 8.49 -6.48 11.45
C ILE A 100 7.23 -5.63 11.50
N LEU A 101 6.71 -5.21 10.35
CA LEU A 101 5.50 -4.41 10.22
C LEU A 101 4.45 -5.15 9.41
N PHE A 102 3.23 -5.27 9.93
CA PHE A 102 2.05 -5.69 9.18
C PHE A 102 0.80 -4.96 9.66
N LEU A 103 0.49 -3.82 9.08
CA LEU A 103 -0.76 -3.07 9.32
C LEU A 103 -1.65 -3.17 8.10
N THR A 104 -2.92 -3.56 8.27
CA THR A 104 -3.84 -3.71 7.17
C THR A 104 -5.30 -3.42 7.59
N ARG A 105 -6.21 -3.61 6.67
CA ARG A 105 -7.66 -3.54 6.87
C ARG A 105 -8.27 -4.87 6.48
N LEU A 106 -9.33 -5.27 7.15
CA LEU A 106 -10.18 -6.36 6.70
C LEU A 106 -11.22 -5.85 5.70
N TRP A 107 -11.61 -6.70 4.76
CA TRP A 107 -12.53 -6.38 3.69
C TRP A 107 -13.87 -7.05 3.90
N GLU A 108 -14.94 -6.29 3.75
CA GLU A 108 -16.30 -6.82 3.76
C GLU A 108 -16.55 -7.75 2.55
N GLY A 109 -17.51 -8.65 2.69
CA GLY A 109 -17.96 -9.53 1.63
C GLY A 109 -17.35 -10.93 1.69
N GLU A 110 -18.16 -11.92 1.31
CA GLU A 110 -17.83 -13.35 1.35
C GLU A 110 -16.57 -13.69 0.55
N GLN A 111 -16.40 -13.06 -0.61
CA GLN A 111 -15.23 -13.24 -1.49
C GLN A 111 -13.91 -12.88 -0.83
N ASN A 112 -13.94 -12.11 0.25
CA ASN A 112 -12.76 -11.64 0.97
C ASN A 112 -12.45 -12.46 2.23
N ARG A 113 -13.25 -13.48 2.54
CA ARG A 113 -13.10 -14.29 3.75
C ARG A 113 -11.73 -14.96 3.81
N ALA A 114 -11.27 -15.54 2.72
CA ALA A 114 -9.97 -16.24 2.68
C ALA A 114 -8.79 -15.27 2.93
N ILE A 115 -8.79 -14.10 2.29
CA ILE A 115 -7.73 -13.10 2.49
C ILE A 115 -7.75 -12.53 3.91
N ASN A 116 -8.94 -12.32 4.51
CA ASN A 116 -9.06 -11.88 5.89
C ASN A 116 -8.55 -12.93 6.86
N ALA A 117 -8.91 -14.20 6.67
CA ALA A 117 -8.46 -15.32 7.50
C ALA A 117 -6.92 -15.44 7.47
N MET A 118 -6.32 -15.37 6.29
CA MET A 118 -4.87 -15.41 6.12
C MET A 118 -4.19 -14.23 6.82
N ARG A 119 -4.70 -12.98 6.68
CA ARG A 119 -4.16 -11.80 7.36
C ARG A 119 -4.18 -11.96 8.88
N ILE A 120 -5.29 -12.43 9.43
CA ILE A 120 -5.45 -12.68 10.86
C ILE A 120 -4.47 -13.76 11.33
N ALA A 121 -4.36 -14.87 10.62
CA ALA A 121 -3.45 -15.96 10.94
C ALA A 121 -1.99 -15.51 10.97
N ILE A 122 -1.54 -14.75 9.97
CA ILE A 122 -0.18 -14.19 9.92
C ILE A 122 0.08 -13.27 11.11
N MET A 123 -0.87 -12.39 11.45
CA MET A 123 -0.69 -11.46 12.56
C MET A 123 -0.60 -12.17 13.91
N ARG A 124 -1.45 -13.18 14.13
CA ARG A 124 -1.38 -14.02 15.35
C ARG A 124 -0.05 -14.74 15.46
N ALA A 125 0.37 -15.42 14.39
CA ALA A 125 1.65 -16.13 14.36
C ALA A 125 2.85 -15.21 14.59
N LEU A 126 2.87 -14.02 13.97
CA LEU A 126 3.94 -13.04 14.16
C LEU A 126 3.91 -12.44 15.57
N GLY A 127 2.74 -12.15 16.11
CA GLY A 127 2.58 -11.62 17.46
C GLY A 127 3.03 -12.62 18.54
N GLU A 128 2.71 -13.89 18.36
CA GLU A 128 3.14 -14.98 19.25
C GLU A 128 4.66 -15.22 19.16
N ARG A 129 5.17 -15.37 17.92
CA ARG A 129 6.58 -15.73 17.69
C ARG A 129 7.55 -14.59 17.92
N TYR A 130 7.13 -13.34 17.65
CA TYR A 130 8.01 -12.16 17.69
C TYR A 130 7.40 -10.98 18.46
N PRO A 131 6.91 -11.16 19.71
CA PRO A 131 6.13 -10.15 20.42
C PRO A 131 6.86 -8.82 20.64
N ARG A 132 8.21 -8.83 20.67
CA ARG A 132 9.03 -7.63 20.85
C ARG A 132 9.50 -6.98 19.56
N ASN A 133 9.28 -7.64 18.44
CA ASN A 133 9.78 -7.22 17.13
C ASN A 133 8.65 -6.89 16.17
N PHE A 134 7.46 -7.44 16.40
CA PHE A 134 6.30 -7.29 15.54
C PHE A 134 5.48 -6.07 15.95
N THR A 135 5.15 -5.25 14.96
CA THR A 135 4.15 -4.20 15.04
C THR A 135 3.11 -4.48 13.96
N GLY A 136 1.93 -4.82 14.37
CA GLY A 136 0.90 -5.20 13.40
C GLY A 136 -0.50 -5.15 13.98
N GLY A 137 -1.47 -5.26 13.09
CA GLY A 137 -2.86 -5.31 13.43
C GLY A 137 -3.75 -4.77 12.32
N VAL A 138 -5.02 -4.64 12.63
CA VAL A 138 -6.07 -4.23 11.72
C VAL A 138 -6.71 -2.92 12.15
N THR A 139 -7.20 -2.16 11.16
CA THR A 139 -8.01 -0.97 11.41
C THR A 139 -9.29 -1.36 12.13
N ASP A 140 -9.71 -0.56 13.10
CA ASP A 140 -10.96 -0.75 13.82
C ASP A 140 -12.16 -0.61 12.87
N THR A 141 -12.88 -1.70 12.71
CA THR A 141 -14.11 -1.81 11.90
C THR A 141 -15.06 -2.77 12.57
N PRO A 142 -16.38 -2.74 12.28
CA PRO A 142 -17.33 -3.73 12.80
C PRO A 142 -16.88 -5.16 12.51
N LEU A 143 -16.37 -5.42 11.31
CA LEU A 143 -15.85 -6.73 10.92
C LEU A 143 -14.64 -7.14 11.76
N ALA A 144 -13.70 -6.23 11.99
CA ALA A 144 -12.51 -6.51 12.82
C ALA A 144 -12.90 -6.81 14.27
N ARG A 145 -13.84 -6.07 14.82
CA ARG A 145 -14.38 -6.30 16.17
C ARG A 145 -15.03 -7.68 16.32
N ALA A 146 -15.68 -8.16 15.25
CA ALA A 146 -16.31 -9.49 15.24
C ALA A 146 -15.31 -10.63 15.07
N LEU A 147 -14.24 -10.45 14.27
CA LEU A 147 -13.34 -11.54 13.89
C LEU A 147 -12.03 -11.61 14.71
N CYS A 148 -11.50 -10.49 15.13
CA CYS A 148 -10.19 -10.42 15.78
C CYS A 148 -10.02 -9.13 16.62
N PRO A 149 -10.84 -8.93 17.67
CA PRO A 149 -10.80 -7.72 18.49
C PRO A 149 -9.41 -7.47 19.10
N GLU A 150 -8.66 -8.54 19.40
CA GLU A 150 -7.30 -8.48 19.95
C GLU A 150 -6.25 -7.93 18.98
N LEU A 151 -6.55 -7.91 17.68
CA LEU A 151 -5.65 -7.38 16.65
C LEU A 151 -5.96 -5.94 16.25
N ILE A 152 -6.98 -5.33 16.83
CA ILE A 152 -7.34 -3.95 16.52
C ILE A 152 -6.27 -3.00 17.06
N VAL A 153 -5.71 -2.19 16.17
CA VAL A 153 -4.73 -1.18 16.56
C VAL A 153 -5.39 0.16 16.86
N ALA A 154 -4.77 0.92 17.76
CA ALA A 154 -5.23 2.26 18.05
C ALA A 154 -5.22 3.14 16.77
N GLU A 155 -6.22 4.00 16.60
CA GLU A 155 -6.42 4.88 15.44
C GLU A 155 -5.15 5.65 15.04
N LYS A 156 -4.37 6.06 16.03
CA LYS A 156 -3.07 6.71 15.79
C LYS A 156 -2.13 5.93 14.87
N TYR A 157 -2.24 4.62 14.75
CA TYR A 157 -1.40 3.80 13.85
C TYR A 157 -1.96 3.76 12.42
N THR A 158 -3.21 4.19 12.20
CA THR A 158 -3.83 4.28 10.89
C THR A 158 -3.64 5.65 10.24
N ASP A 159 -3.19 6.67 11.01
CA ASP A 159 -2.75 7.95 10.47
C ASP A 159 -1.64 7.77 9.45
N ARG A 160 -1.78 8.41 8.29
CA ARG A 160 -0.89 8.22 7.15
C ARG A 160 0.56 8.59 7.45
N ALA A 161 0.79 9.73 8.06
CA ALA A 161 2.14 10.22 8.37
C ALA A 161 2.83 9.32 9.40
N ARG A 162 2.06 8.82 10.37
CA ARG A 162 2.58 7.91 11.39
C ARG A 162 2.87 6.53 10.81
N TYR A 163 1.99 6.01 9.96
CA TYR A 163 2.22 4.77 9.22
C TYR A 163 3.52 4.84 8.40
N LEU A 164 3.76 5.92 7.65
CA LEU A 164 5.00 6.09 6.89
C LEU A 164 6.23 6.11 7.79
N ARG A 165 6.15 6.76 8.95
CA ARG A 165 7.25 6.72 9.92
C ARG A 165 7.52 5.32 10.47
N LEU A 166 6.47 4.53 10.73
CA LEU A 166 6.61 3.13 11.17
C LEU A 166 7.25 2.29 10.08
N MET A 167 6.74 2.38 8.85
CA MET A 167 7.26 1.68 7.69
C MET A 167 8.76 1.97 7.48
N ARG A 168 9.16 3.22 7.49
CA ARG A 168 10.57 3.63 7.35
C ARG A 168 11.48 3.14 8.47
N ARG A 169 10.94 2.86 9.65
CA ARG A 169 11.68 2.33 10.82
C ARG A 169 11.65 0.81 10.93
N SER A 170 10.87 0.14 10.10
CA SER A 170 10.78 -1.31 10.05
C SER A 170 11.83 -1.86 9.11
N ASP A 171 12.27 -3.07 9.34
CA ASP A 171 13.27 -3.76 8.52
C ASP A 171 12.58 -4.68 7.52
N ILE A 172 11.51 -5.34 7.97
CA ILE A 172 10.69 -6.26 7.19
C ILE A 172 9.26 -5.74 7.19
N CYS A 173 8.66 -5.63 6.02
CA CYS A 173 7.26 -5.26 5.84
C CYS A 173 6.50 -6.43 5.21
N ILE A 174 5.40 -6.81 5.83
CA ILE A 174 4.55 -7.88 5.32
C ILE A 174 3.51 -7.27 4.40
N GLY A 175 3.49 -7.72 3.16
CA GLY A 175 2.44 -7.40 2.20
C GLY A 175 1.39 -8.51 2.15
N SER A 176 0.27 -8.19 1.55
CA SER A 176 -0.76 -9.17 1.19
C SER A 176 -1.43 -8.72 -0.10
N THR A 177 -1.97 -9.68 -0.83
CA THR A 177 -2.78 -9.37 -2.00
C THR A 177 -3.95 -8.47 -1.63
N GLY A 178 -4.33 -7.61 -2.55
CA GLY A 178 -5.52 -6.79 -2.48
C GLY A 178 -6.75 -7.53 -3.03
N LEU A 179 -7.85 -6.79 -3.19
CA LEU A 179 -9.06 -7.29 -3.82
C LEU A 179 -8.74 -7.84 -5.24
N TRP A 180 -9.32 -8.97 -5.59
CA TRP A 180 -9.15 -9.61 -6.90
C TRP A 180 -7.69 -9.97 -7.21
N ASP A 181 -6.97 -10.45 -6.21
CA ASP A 181 -5.53 -10.78 -6.27
C ASP A 181 -4.64 -9.59 -6.69
N SER A 182 -5.15 -8.37 -6.63
CA SER A 182 -4.39 -7.20 -7.06
C SER A 182 -3.17 -6.97 -6.18
N ILE A 183 -2.12 -6.40 -6.77
CA ILE A 183 -0.95 -5.97 -6.02
C ILE A 183 -1.35 -4.81 -5.13
N GLY A 184 -1.18 -4.98 -3.82
CA GLY A 184 -1.51 -3.95 -2.84
C GLY A 184 -0.59 -2.73 -2.95
N TRP A 185 -1.13 -1.53 -2.79
CA TRP A 185 -0.35 -0.28 -2.80
C TRP A 185 0.79 -0.28 -1.79
N LYS A 186 0.58 -0.90 -0.63
CA LYS A 186 1.61 -1.02 0.41
C LYS A 186 2.87 -1.71 -0.06
N THR A 187 2.76 -2.67 -0.97
CA THR A 187 3.94 -3.34 -1.54
C THR A 187 4.81 -2.34 -2.31
N GLY A 188 4.20 -1.48 -3.13
CA GLY A 188 4.92 -0.39 -3.80
C GLY A 188 5.58 0.58 -2.83
N GLU A 189 4.89 0.93 -1.75
CA GLU A 189 5.42 1.80 -0.69
C GLU A 189 6.63 1.17 0.03
N TYR A 190 6.57 -0.13 0.32
CA TYR A 190 7.65 -0.87 0.97
C TYR A 190 8.90 -0.94 0.09
N VAL A 191 8.70 -1.18 -1.21
CA VAL A 191 9.79 -1.17 -2.20
C VAL A 191 10.40 0.23 -2.30
N ALA A 192 9.58 1.28 -2.42
CA ALA A 192 10.05 2.66 -2.45
C ALA A 192 10.83 3.04 -1.20
N ALA A 193 10.43 2.53 -0.04
CA ALA A 193 11.13 2.72 1.22
C ALA A 193 12.37 1.81 1.41
N ALA A 194 12.74 1.03 0.40
CA ALA A 194 13.84 0.04 0.46
C ALA A 194 13.74 -0.91 1.67
N ARG A 195 12.52 -1.38 1.96
CA ARG A 195 12.28 -2.38 3.01
C ARG A 195 12.34 -3.78 2.44
N ALA A 196 12.80 -4.75 3.25
CA ALA A 196 12.59 -6.16 2.91
C ALA A 196 11.09 -6.44 2.90
N VAL A 197 10.60 -7.06 1.83
CA VAL A 197 9.17 -7.34 1.65
C VAL A 197 8.95 -8.84 1.66
N VAL A 198 8.05 -9.29 2.53
CA VAL A 198 7.50 -10.64 2.50
C VAL A 198 6.05 -10.51 2.04
N ASN A 199 5.71 -11.14 0.94
CA ASN A 199 4.39 -11.03 0.31
C ASN A 199 3.94 -12.39 -0.22
N GLU A 200 2.64 -12.53 -0.44
CA GLU A 200 2.12 -13.65 -1.23
C GLU A 200 2.65 -13.57 -2.66
N ARG A 201 2.63 -14.69 -3.35
CA ARG A 201 2.99 -14.73 -4.77
C ARG A 201 2.12 -13.77 -5.58
N PHE A 202 2.76 -12.96 -6.42
CA PHE A 202 2.04 -12.09 -7.32
C PHE A 202 1.38 -12.89 -8.45
N VAL A 203 0.10 -12.66 -8.63
CA VAL A 203 -0.68 -13.19 -9.75
C VAL A 203 -0.49 -12.33 -11.00
N TYR A 204 -0.12 -11.07 -10.81
CA TYR A 204 0.08 -10.09 -11.86
C TYR A 204 1.55 -9.76 -12.06
N GLU A 205 1.88 -9.44 -13.29
CA GLU A 205 3.24 -9.15 -13.73
C GLU A 205 3.73 -7.82 -13.19
N VAL A 206 4.94 -7.83 -12.67
CA VAL A 206 5.66 -6.64 -12.20
C VAL A 206 6.95 -6.52 -13.00
N PRO A 207 7.20 -5.39 -13.67
CA PRO A 207 8.48 -5.15 -14.35
C PRO A 207 9.63 -5.10 -13.37
N GLY A 208 10.87 -5.28 -13.85
CA GLY A 208 12.09 -5.12 -13.05
C GLY A 208 12.57 -6.37 -12.33
N GLY A 209 12.10 -7.56 -12.74
CA GLY A 209 12.65 -8.84 -12.24
C GLY A 209 12.23 -9.20 -10.82
N PHE A 210 11.17 -8.58 -10.28
CA PHE A 210 10.54 -9.02 -9.05
C PHE A 210 9.93 -10.41 -9.26
N ARG A 211 10.75 -11.44 -9.00
CA ARG A 211 10.32 -12.84 -8.99
C ARG A 211 10.07 -13.26 -7.54
N VAL A 212 8.98 -13.91 -7.32
CA VAL A 212 8.60 -14.52 -6.05
C VAL A 212 8.74 -16.02 -6.16
#